data_af8dd78213f1c2d08b47769bdd03a503
#
_entry.id   af8dd78213f1c2d08b47769bdd03a503
#
_cell.length_a   1.000
_cell.length_b   1.000
_cell.length_c   1.000
_cell.angle_alpha   90.00
_cell.angle_beta   90.00
_cell.angle_gamma   90.00
#
_symmetry.space_group_name_H-M   'P 1'
#
loop_
_entity.id
_entity.type
_entity.pdbx_description
1 polymer ?
#
loop_
_entity_poly.entity_id
_entity_poly.type
_entity_poly.pdbx_seq_one_letter_code
_entity_poly.pdbx_strand_id
1 'polypeptide(L)'
;MTGLMKPDIGGILRRPWTGLGLLRQGISMAPRKVSRGKCQQVRMENPDVTRLPIPTSWPQDGGPFMTLPLVVTSDPETGVHNLGMYRSQVFGPDEVGLHWQKHKHGADHAEASDDRMPVAICLGGPPQVIFSAISPLPDNLSEYEFAGLLSGRRLKITKCLTNDLWVPADCDFVIEGYTIPSEKRIEGPFGDHFGHYSLEDEYPVMHVTAITHKKDPTIPMTIVGIPPMEDGYLGEAIGDALLPVLKFQHRDVIDTFLPLETGFHNLAIVSSKQRFPRQARKTALGLLGAGQMMFLKVVIVVDEEHPVKDLEGLLDALDSKVKIPEDLVVLRGMVADSLAHTSPWDNIHDKLIIDATTPSEGDPIGLPAETSASESLAISASAIDGVVQARMMRPSMMVITTEVEGSPSPEESMEAVSYTHLTLPTKA
;
A
#
# COMPACT_ATOMS: atom_id res chain seq x y z
N MET A 1 19.62 -4.48 5.77
CA MET A 1 19.10 -3.25 6.42
C MET A 1 19.49 -3.13 7.89
N THR A 2 19.22 -4.10 8.75
CA THR A 2 19.49 -4.01 10.20
C THR A 2 20.94 -3.62 10.54
N GLY A 3 21.93 -4.12 9.81
CA GLY A 3 23.36 -3.79 10.02
C GLY A 3 23.74 -2.36 9.64
N LEU A 4 23.01 -1.71 8.71
CA LEU A 4 23.19 -0.30 8.38
C LEU A 4 22.52 0.63 9.40
N MET A 5 21.37 0.22 9.92
CA MET A 5 20.62 1.00 10.92
C MET A 5 21.25 0.95 12.31
N LYS A 6 21.87 -0.17 12.67
CA LYS A 6 22.59 -0.37 13.94
C LYS A 6 23.92 -1.12 13.69
N PRO A 7 24.98 -0.43 13.23
CA PRO A 7 26.27 -1.08 13.03
C PRO A 7 26.84 -1.55 14.37
N ASP A 8 27.19 -2.83 14.42
CA ASP A 8 27.94 -3.39 15.57
C ASP A 8 29.41 -2.96 15.45
N ILE A 9 29.72 -1.79 16.02
CA ILE A 9 31.07 -1.22 16.00
C ILE A 9 32.08 -2.18 16.67
N GLY A 10 31.68 -2.84 17.76
CA GLY A 10 32.54 -3.81 18.45
C GLY A 10 32.84 -5.06 17.60
N GLY A 11 31.81 -5.55 16.88
CA GLY A 11 31.94 -6.64 15.91
C GLY A 11 32.77 -6.24 14.68
N ILE A 12 32.63 -5.03 14.19
CA ILE A 12 33.44 -4.49 13.08
C ILE A 12 34.91 -4.39 13.47
N LEU A 13 35.22 -3.94 14.67
CA LEU A 13 36.59 -3.85 15.17
C LEU A 13 37.24 -5.25 15.31
N ARG A 14 36.46 -6.27 15.68
CA ARG A 14 36.92 -7.66 15.79
C ARG A 14 37.03 -8.41 14.46
N ARG A 15 36.19 -8.00 13.48
CA ARG A 15 36.08 -8.59 12.13
C ARG A 15 35.98 -7.51 11.08
N PRO A 16 37.07 -6.86 10.66
CA PRO A 16 37.06 -5.69 9.78
C PRO A 16 36.37 -5.91 8.41
N TRP A 17 36.32 -7.16 7.93
CA TRP A 17 35.61 -7.51 6.70
C TRP A 17 34.11 -7.34 6.80
N THR A 18 33.50 -7.36 8.00
CA THR A 18 32.06 -7.03 8.17
C THR A 18 31.82 -5.55 7.91
N GLY A 19 32.75 -4.68 8.30
CA GLY A 19 32.77 -3.27 7.98
C GLY A 19 32.89 -3.00 6.46
N LEU A 20 33.69 -3.81 5.75
CA LEU A 20 33.79 -3.72 4.28
C LEU A 20 32.46 -4.07 3.60
N GLY A 21 31.72 -5.04 4.14
CA GLY A 21 30.38 -5.39 3.67
C GLY A 21 29.40 -4.22 3.80
N LEU A 22 29.36 -3.57 4.96
CA LEU A 22 28.53 -2.39 5.21
C LEU A 22 28.94 -1.20 4.33
N LEU A 23 30.24 -0.96 4.16
CA LEU A 23 30.74 0.08 3.26
C LEU A 23 30.30 -0.18 1.81
N ARG A 24 30.41 -1.43 1.34
CA ARG A 24 29.93 -1.82 0.00
C ARG A 24 28.43 -1.59 -0.17
N GLN A 25 27.63 -1.92 0.85
CA GLN A 25 26.20 -1.64 0.85
C GLN A 25 25.92 -0.14 0.79
N GLY A 26 26.59 0.68 1.60
CA GLY A 26 26.47 2.13 1.55
C GLY A 26 26.85 2.71 0.18
N ILE A 27 27.95 2.22 -0.43
CA ILE A 27 28.35 2.64 -1.78
C ILE A 27 27.31 2.23 -2.83
N SER A 28 26.66 1.06 -2.68
CA SER A 28 25.64 0.58 -3.62
C SER A 28 24.39 1.46 -3.65
N MET A 29 24.10 2.17 -2.58
CA MET A 29 22.95 3.10 -2.50
C MET A 29 23.11 4.31 -3.43
N ALA A 30 24.33 4.83 -3.63
CA ALA A 30 24.53 6.01 -4.47
C ALA A 30 24.31 5.67 -5.97
N PRO A 31 23.32 6.27 -6.67
CA PRO A 31 23.09 6.02 -8.08
C PRO A 31 24.32 6.33 -8.94
N ARG A 32 24.45 5.67 -10.08
CA ARG A 32 25.53 5.91 -11.06
C ARG A 32 24.95 6.52 -12.33
N LYS A 33 25.27 7.79 -12.58
CA LYS A 33 24.92 8.46 -13.82
C LYS A 33 25.70 7.86 -14.99
N VAL A 34 24.99 7.57 -16.08
CA VAL A 34 25.54 7.12 -17.36
C VAL A 34 25.06 8.05 -18.48
N SER A 35 25.88 8.24 -19.51
CA SER A 35 25.56 9.15 -20.62
C SER A 35 24.43 8.66 -21.51
N ARG A 36 24.22 7.33 -21.59
CA ARG A 36 23.15 6.69 -22.36
C ARG A 36 22.73 5.40 -21.70
N GLY A 37 21.40 5.22 -21.51
CA GLY A 37 20.80 3.99 -20.98
C GLY A 37 20.45 3.00 -22.10
N LYS A 38 20.21 1.73 -21.71
CA LYS A 38 19.64 0.75 -22.62
C LYS A 38 18.22 1.13 -23.06
N CYS A 39 17.48 1.79 -22.20
CA CYS A 39 16.16 2.35 -22.49
C CYS A 39 16.15 3.38 -23.62
N GLN A 40 17.33 3.90 -24.01
CA GLN A 40 17.47 4.89 -25.07
C GLN A 40 18.10 4.32 -26.36
N GLN A 41 18.07 2.99 -26.57
CA GLN A 41 18.65 2.38 -27.77
C GLN A 41 17.88 2.74 -29.04
N VAL A 42 16.55 2.83 -28.91
CA VAL A 42 15.63 3.23 -29.99
C VAL A 42 14.84 4.43 -29.52
N ARG A 43 14.64 5.40 -30.38
CA ARG A 43 13.74 6.54 -30.19
C ARG A 43 12.61 6.44 -31.19
N MET A 44 11.37 6.54 -30.73
CA MET A 44 10.19 6.60 -31.60
C MET A 44 10.18 7.98 -32.30
N GLU A 45 10.17 8.01 -33.63
CA GLU A 45 10.23 9.26 -34.40
C GLU A 45 9.00 10.15 -34.13
N ASN A 46 7.82 9.54 -34.11
CA ASN A 46 6.57 10.18 -33.71
C ASN A 46 6.08 9.46 -32.46
N PRO A 47 6.26 10.05 -31.27
CA PRO A 47 5.84 9.42 -30.03
C PRO A 47 4.33 9.21 -30.03
N ASP A 48 3.91 7.98 -29.84
CA ASP A 48 2.51 7.56 -29.85
C ASP A 48 2.33 6.39 -28.89
N VAL A 49 1.71 6.70 -27.73
CA VAL A 49 1.50 5.74 -26.64
C VAL A 49 0.54 4.64 -27.04
N THR A 50 -0.41 4.92 -27.95
CA THR A 50 -1.41 3.93 -28.40
C THR A 50 -0.80 2.78 -29.24
N ARG A 51 0.44 2.95 -29.69
CA ARG A 51 1.19 1.89 -30.39
C ARG A 51 1.86 0.89 -29.43
N LEU A 52 1.86 1.19 -28.14
CA LEU A 52 2.33 0.26 -27.12
C LEU A 52 1.21 -0.75 -26.81
N PRO A 53 1.54 -2.01 -26.53
CA PRO A 53 0.52 -3.04 -26.24
C PRO A 53 -0.01 -2.90 -24.81
N ILE A 54 -0.64 -1.76 -24.50
CA ILE A 54 -1.26 -1.50 -23.21
C ILE A 54 -2.69 -2.06 -23.23
N PRO A 55 -3.07 -2.94 -22.30
CA PRO A 55 -4.38 -3.58 -22.30
C PRO A 55 -5.48 -2.73 -21.68
N THR A 56 -6.72 -3.00 -22.07
CA THR A 56 -7.92 -2.79 -21.28
C THR A 56 -8.24 -4.12 -20.60
N SER A 57 -8.13 -4.18 -19.26
CA SER A 57 -8.17 -5.45 -18.52
C SER A 57 -9.60 -5.94 -18.30
N TRP A 58 -10.53 -5.02 -18.00
CA TRP A 58 -11.90 -5.33 -17.65
C TRP A 58 -12.90 -4.61 -18.57
N PRO A 59 -14.10 -5.18 -18.76
CA PRO A 59 -15.08 -4.63 -19.72
C PRO A 59 -15.53 -3.19 -19.45
N GLN A 60 -15.49 -2.73 -18.18
CA GLN A 60 -15.90 -1.39 -17.79
C GLN A 60 -14.71 -0.47 -17.53
N ASP A 61 -13.47 -0.90 -17.76
CA ASP A 61 -12.32 0.01 -17.68
C ASP A 61 -12.51 1.17 -18.67
N GLY A 62 -12.18 2.38 -18.25
CA GLY A 62 -12.29 3.62 -19.04
C GLY A 62 -11.37 3.66 -20.26
N GLY A 63 -10.56 2.62 -20.49
CA GLY A 63 -9.64 2.48 -21.60
C GLY A 63 -8.41 1.64 -21.24
N PRO A 64 -7.32 1.71 -22.04
CA PRO A 64 -6.08 1.01 -21.73
C PRO A 64 -5.36 1.63 -20.54
N PHE A 65 -4.87 0.77 -19.63
CA PHE A 65 -4.10 1.20 -18.45
C PHE A 65 -2.72 0.56 -18.39
N MET A 66 -1.71 1.37 -18.12
CA MET A 66 -0.43 0.89 -17.64
C MET A 66 -0.60 0.53 -16.16
N THR A 67 -0.44 -0.75 -15.83
CA THR A 67 -0.71 -1.26 -14.47
C THR A 67 0.52 -1.32 -13.58
N LEU A 68 1.73 -1.39 -14.16
CA LEU A 68 3.00 -1.37 -13.43
C LEU A 68 3.93 -0.25 -13.92
N PRO A 69 3.45 0.99 -14.11
CA PRO A 69 4.30 2.08 -14.54
C PRO A 69 5.11 2.62 -13.36
N LEU A 70 6.37 2.96 -13.63
CA LEU A 70 7.26 3.60 -12.67
C LEU A 70 7.34 5.08 -13.04
N VAL A 71 6.63 5.92 -12.30
CA VAL A 71 6.54 7.36 -12.58
C VAL A 71 7.64 8.09 -11.83
N VAL A 72 8.44 8.82 -12.57
CA VAL A 72 9.54 9.65 -12.06
C VAL A 72 9.11 11.11 -12.08
N THR A 73 9.22 11.75 -10.94
CA THR A 73 9.10 13.21 -10.76
C THR A 73 10.31 13.72 -9.98
N SER A 74 10.47 15.02 -9.85
CA SER A 74 11.46 15.61 -8.95
C SER A 74 10.84 16.75 -8.17
N ASP A 75 11.22 16.84 -6.91
CA ASP A 75 10.91 17.98 -6.07
C ASP A 75 11.47 19.26 -6.71
N PRO A 76 10.65 20.28 -6.99
CA PRO A 76 11.08 21.51 -7.65
C PRO A 76 12.06 22.33 -6.82
N GLU A 77 12.05 22.23 -5.48
CA GLU A 77 12.94 22.98 -4.59
C GLU A 77 14.28 22.28 -4.38
N THR A 78 14.26 20.96 -4.14
CA THR A 78 15.46 20.21 -3.76
C THR A 78 16.08 19.45 -4.93
N GLY A 79 15.33 19.20 -6.00
CA GLY A 79 15.73 18.38 -7.13
C GLY A 79 15.83 16.88 -6.81
N VAL A 80 15.34 16.45 -5.64
CA VAL A 80 15.28 15.03 -5.26
C VAL A 80 14.27 14.31 -6.13
N HIS A 81 14.67 13.17 -6.69
CA HIS A 81 13.80 12.36 -7.54
C HIS A 81 12.97 11.39 -6.70
N ASN A 82 11.68 11.32 -7.03
CA ASN A 82 10.77 10.29 -6.57
C ASN A 82 10.53 9.28 -7.69
N LEU A 83 10.41 8.01 -7.35
CA LEU A 83 10.03 6.92 -8.23
C LEU A 83 8.86 6.17 -7.60
N GLY A 84 7.66 6.44 -8.06
CA GLY A 84 6.45 5.81 -7.53
C GLY A 84 5.71 4.98 -8.57
N MET A 85 4.96 3.97 -8.14
CA MET A 85 4.08 3.21 -9.02
C MET A 85 2.67 3.79 -8.93
N TYR A 86 2.19 4.35 -10.04
CA TYR A 86 0.85 4.94 -10.15
C TYR A 86 0.23 4.50 -11.46
N ARG A 87 -0.94 3.82 -11.44
CA ARG A 87 -1.63 3.43 -12.67
C ARG A 87 -1.78 4.64 -13.60
N SER A 88 -1.72 4.39 -14.89
CA SER A 88 -1.75 5.47 -15.86
C SER A 88 -2.64 5.10 -17.04
N GLN A 89 -3.72 5.86 -17.26
CA GLN A 89 -4.66 5.64 -18.35
C GLN A 89 -4.15 6.26 -19.64
N VAL A 90 -4.21 5.53 -20.74
CA VAL A 90 -3.90 6.07 -22.07
C VAL A 90 -5.13 6.79 -22.60
N PHE A 91 -5.07 8.11 -22.74
CA PHE A 91 -6.16 8.91 -23.29
C PHE A 91 -6.06 9.12 -24.81
N GLY A 92 -4.85 9.04 -25.35
CA GLY A 92 -4.58 9.28 -26.75
C GLY A 92 -3.11 9.05 -27.11
N PRO A 93 -2.73 9.40 -28.35
CA PRO A 93 -1.35 9.21 -28.82
C PRO A 93 -0.29 9.91 -27.96
N ASP A 94 -0.60 11.08 -27.44
CA ASP A 94 0.28 11.98 -26.74
C ASP A 94 -0.21 12.41 -25.35
N GLU A 95 -1.28 11.76 -24.84
CA GLU A 95 -1.87 12.08 -23.54
C GLU A 95 -2.03 10.84 -22.67
N VAL A 96 -1.60 10.96 -21.40
CA VAL A 96 -1.68 9.90 -20.38
C VAL A 96 -2.19 10.50 -19.07
N GLY A 97 -3.20 9.87 -18.44
CA GLY A 97 -3.66 10.20 -17.10
C GLY A 97 -2.73 9.66 -16.04
N LEU A 98 -2.52 10.41 -14.97
CA LEU A 98 -1.64 10.03 -13.86
C LEU A 98 -2.45 9.95 -12.57
N HIS A 99 -2.69 8.73 -12.08
CA HIS A 99 -3.45 8.51 -10.85
C HIS A 99 -2.61 8.80 -9.61
N TRP A 100 -2.36 10.08 -9.34
CA TRP A 100 -1.65 10.48 -8.12
C TRP A 100 -2.60 10.59 -6.95
N GLN A 101 -2.43 9.70 -5.98
CA GLN A 101 -3.13 9.81 -4.70
C GLN A 101 -2.63 11.05 -3.94
N LYS A 102 -3.55 11.77 -3.29
CA LYS A 102 -3.30 13.04 -2.58
C LYS A 102 -2.21 12.98 -1.48
N HIS A 103 -1.87 11.77 -1.02
CA HIS A 103 -0.89 11.53 0.04
C HIS A 103 0.46 11.01 -0.47
N LYS A 104 0.76 11.18 -1.75
CA LYS A 104 1.99 10.67 -2.37
C LYS A 104 2.85 11.82 -2.91
N HIS A 105 4.17 11.65 -2.85
CA HIS A 105 5.15 12.65 -3.30
C HIS A 105 4.91 13.16 -4.73
N GLY A 106 4.36 12.34 -5.63
CA GLY A 106 4.01 12.81 -6.98
C GLY A 106 2.95 13.93 -6.99
N ALA A 107 1.97 13.86 -6.08
CA ALA A 107 0.97 14.91 -5.90
C ALA A 107 1.60 16.15 -5.25
N ASP A 108 2.44 15.96 -4.21
CA ASP A 108 3.14 17.06 -3.53
C ASP A 108 4.02 17.84 -4.51
N HIS A 109 4.76 17.14 -5.41
CA HIS A 109 5.59 17.78 -6.45
C HIS A 109 4.73 18.56 -7.45
N ALA A 110 3.56 18.04 -7.81
CA ALA A 110 2.64 18.72 -8.72
C ALA A 110 2.06 20.00 -8.10
N GLU A 111 1.68 19.96 -6.82
CA GLU A 111 1.16 21.12 -6.08
C GLU A 111 2.23 22.19 -5.86
N ALA A 112 3.48 21.78 -5.67
CA ALA A 112 4.62 22.70 -5.51
C ALA A 112 5.12 23.35 -6.82
N SER A 113 4.58 22.93 -7.98
CA SER A 113 5.01 23.40 -9.29
C SER A 113 4.11 24.53 -9.80
N ASP A 114 4.69 25.69 -10.09
CA ASP A 114 3.94 26.87 -10.60
C ASP A 114 3.65 26.79 -12.11
N ASP A 115 4.40 25.99 -12.86
CA ASP A 115 4.33 25.84 -14.32
C ASP A 115 4.36 24.35 -14.71
N ARG A 116 4.89 24.02 -15.86
CA ARG A 116 5.03 22.63 -16.34
C ARG A 116 5.95 21.83 -15.45
N MET A 117 5.43 20.75 -14.89
CA MET A 117 6.22 19.80 -14.12
C MET A 117 6.71 18.67 -15.03
N PRO A 118 8.02 18.42 -15.14
CA PRO A 118 8.56 17.28 -15.87
C PRO A 118 8.11 15.95 -15.24
N VAL A 119 7.71 15.02 -16.09
CA VAL A 119 7.34 13.65 -15.70
C VAL A 119 7.96 12.66 -16.67
N ALA A 120 8.36 11.49 -16.18
CA ALA A 120 8.74 10.37 -17.03
C ALA A 120 8.11 9.08 -16.50
N ILE A 121 7.55 8.28 -17.40
CA ILE A 121 7.01 6.95 -17.08
C ILE A 121 7.99 5.92 -17.60
N CYS A 122 8.48 5.06 -16.71
CA CYS A 122 9.34 3.93 -17.06
C CYS A 122 8.53 2.64 -17.01
N LEU A 123 8.60 1.81 -18.05
CA LEU A 123 7.99 0.50 -18.06
C LEU A 123 9.10 -0.57 -18.09
N GLY A 124 8.93 -1.61 -17.27
CA GLY A 124 9.89 -2.70 -17.17
C GLY A 124 11.18 -2.32 -16.48
N GLY A 125 12.18 -3.15 -16.68
CA GLY A 125 13.49 -2.98 -16.08
C GLY A 125 13.79 -3.97 -14.94
N PRO A 126 14.83 -3.71 -14.14
CA PRO A 126 15.24 -4.62 -13.08
C PRO A 126 14.19 -4.74 -11.98
N PRO A 127 13.85 -5.95 -11.49
CA PRO A 127 12.80 -6.17 -10.48
C PRO A 127 13.00 -5.34 -9.20
N GLN A 128 14.24 -5.12 -8.77
CA GLN A 128 14.52 -4.30 -7.58
C GLN A 128 14.12 -2.83 -7.74
N VAL A 129 14.05 -2.32 -8.98
CA VAL A 129 13.57 -0.95 -9.25
C VAL A 129 12.05 -0.91 -9.12
N ILE A 130 11.37 -1.91 -9.66
CA ILE A 130 9.92 -2.07 -9.55
C ILE A 130 9.53 -2.19 -8.06
N PHE A 131 10.23 -3.06 -7.32
CA PHE A 131 10.00 -3.25 -5.89
C PHE A 131 10.26 -1.97 -5.08
N SER A 132 11.27 -1.19 -5.44
CA SER A 132 11.56 0.06 -4.74
C SER A 132 10.46 1.11 -4.92
N ALA A 133 9.85 1.18 -6.10
CA ALA A 133 8.81 2.15 -6.43
C ALA A 133 7.51 1.96 -5.63
N ILE A 134 7.27 0.75 -5.11
CA ILE A 134 6.10 0.44 -4.27
C ILE A 134 6.41 0.43 -2.77
N SER A 135 7.69 0.51 -2.41
CA SER A 135 8.12 0.40 -1.01
C SER A 135 7.82 1.70 -0.25
N PRO A 136 7.17 1.65 0.92
CA PRO A 136 6.92 2.82 1.76
C PRO A 136 8.21 3.22 2.50
N LEU A 137 9.08 3.91 1.78
CA LEU A 137 10.37 4.34 2.32
C LEU A 137 10.20 5.60 3.19
N PRO A 138 11.09 5.80 4.18
CA PRO A 138 11.19 7.08 4.88
C PRO A 138 11.57 8.22 3.92
N ASP A 139 11.10 9.44 4.16
CA ASP A 139 11.26 10.62 3.28
C ASP A 139 12.71 10.95 2.90
N ASN A 140 13.67 10.53 3.70
CA ASN A 140 15.11 10.76 3.48
C ASN A 140 15.82 9.60 2.77
N LEU A 141 15.09 8.60 2.27
CA LEU A 141 15.64 7.45 1.53
C LEU A 141 14.96 7.35 0.16
N SER A 142 15.71 7.64 -0.90
CA SER A 142 15.21 7.55 -2.27
C SER A 142 15.04 6.10 -2.73
N GLU A 143 14.02 5.86 -3.57
CA GLU A 143 13.79 4.56 -4.23
C GLU A 143 15.01 4.13 -5.06
N TYR A 144 15.77 5.07 -5.61
CA TYR A 144 17.00 4.77 -6.34
C TYR A 144 18.10 4.23 -5.42
N GLU A 145 18.22 4.79 -4.22
CA GLU A 145 19.14 4.31 -3.19
C GLU A 145 18.73 2.94 -2.68
N PHE A 146 17.44 2.73 -2.47
CA PHE A 146 16.89 1.46 -2.02
C PHE A 146 17.08 0.37 -3.08
N ALA A 147 16.84 0.65 -4.35
CA ALA A 147 17.11 -0.28 -5.46
C ALA A 147 18.59 -0.68 -5.52
N GLY A 148 19.49 0.28 -5.28
CA GLY A 148 20.93 0.02 -5.16
C GLY A 148 21.28 -0.89 -3.98
N LEU A 149 20.66 -0.65 -2.83
CA LEU A 149 20.82 -1.47 -1.62
C LEU A 149 20.34 -2.92 -1.85
N LEU A 150 19.16 -3.10 -2.42
CA LEU A 150 18.58 -4.41 -2.73
C LEU A 150 19.44 -5.22 -3.70
N SER A 151 19.99 -4.57 -4.72
CA SER A 151 20.81 -5.24 -5.73
C SER A 151 22.26 -5.45 -5.30
N GLY A 152 22.74 -4.79 -4.22
CA GLY A 152 24.14 -4.72 -3.84
C GLY A 152 25.04 -4.05 -4.88
N ARG A 153 24.47 -3.28 -5.80
CA ARG A 153 25.14 -2.58 -6.91
C ARG A 153 24.50 -1.21 -7.12
N ARG A 154 25.32 -0.22 -7.49
CA ARG A 154 24.84 1.12 -7.82
C ARG A 154 23.85 1.06 -8.99
N LEU A 155 22.62 1.57 -8.77
CA LEU A 155 21.64 1.73 -9.83
C LEU A 155 22.19 2.65 -10.92
N LYS A 156 22.17 2.23 -12.18
CA LYS A 156 22.49 3.09 -13.29
C LYS A 156 21.29 3.95 -13.63
N ILE A 157 21.51 5.25 -13.75
CA ILE A 157 20.50 6.22 -14.18
C ILE A 157 21.01 7.00 -15.38
N THR A 158 20.11 7.36 -16.30
CA THR A 158 20.39 8.16 -17.48
C THR A 158 19.46 9.37 -17.52
N LYS A 159 19.93 10.47 -18.11
CA LYS A 159 19.10 11.67 -18.26
C LYS A 159 18.07 11.47 -19.36
N CYS A 160 16.87 11.95 -19.17
CA CYS A 160 15.84 12.05 -20.19
C CYS A 160 16.31 12.87 -21.40
N LEU A 161 15.68 12.67 -22.56
CA LEU A 161 16.03 13.39 -23.79
C LEU A 161 15.38 14.76 -23.88
N THR A 162 14.19 14.93 -23.30
CA THR A 162 13.35 16.12 -23.47
C THR A 162 13.13 16.91 -22.19
N ASN A 163 13.60 16.37 -21.05
CA ASN A 163 13.52 17.05 -19.75
C ASN A 163 14.73 16.72 -18.87
N ASP A 164 14.80 17.29 -17.66
CA ASP A 164 15.96 17.18 -16.76
C ASP A 164 15.91 15.99 -15.80
N LEU A 165 14.92 15.12 -15.91
CA LEU A 165 14.79 13.96 -15.05
C LEU A 165 15.85 12.89 -15.33
N TRP A 166 16.22 12.15 -14.28
CA TRP A 166 17.10 11.00 -14.36
C TRP A 166 16.29 9.74 -14.14
N VAL A 167 16.27 8.83 -15.11
CA VAL A 167 15.49 7.60 -15.10
C VAL A 167 16.38 6.36 -14.99
N PRO A 168 15.89 5.22 -14.48
CA PRO A 168 16.66 3.98 -14.49
C PRO A 168 17.07 3.58 -15.89
N ALA A 169 18.40 3.45 -16.12
CA ALA A 169 18.98 3.28 -17.45
C ALA A 169 18.68 1.94 -18.13
N ASP A 170 18.24 0.95 -17.34
CA ASP A 170 17.94 -0.43 -17.79
C ASP A 170 16.43 -0.71 -17.91
N CYS A 171 15.54 0.31 -17.85
CA CYS A 171 14.10 0.14 -18.14
C CYS A 171 13.88 -0.28 -19.61
N ASP A 172 12.73 -0.86 -19.89
CA ASP A 172 12.38 -1.31 -21.24
C ASP A 172 11.87 -0.15 -22.09
N PHE A 173 10.97 0.68 -21.54
CA PHE A 173 10.49 1.91 -22.14
C PHE A 173 10.68 3.09 -21.21
N VAL A 174 10.85 4.27 -21.79
CA VAL A 174 10.74 5.56 -21.10
C VAL A 174 9.84 6.45 -21.95
N ILE A 175 8.74 6.90 -21.36
CA ILE A 175 7.80 7.86 -21.92
C ILE A 175 8.08 9.18 -21.19
N GLU A 176 8.57 10.17 -21.90
CA GLU A 176 8.94 11.47 -21.35
C GLU A 176 7.87 12.51 -21.65
N GLY A 177 7.62 13.41 -20.72
CA GLY A 177 6.63 14.46 -20.91
C GLY A 177 6.61 15.45 -19.75
N TYR A 178 5.49 16.14 -19.63
CA TYR A 178 5.22 17.11 -18.57
C TYR A 178 3.73 17.14 -18.23
N THR A 179 3.38 17.59 -17.03
CA THR A 179 2.03 17.96 -16.63
C THR A 179 1.90 19.46 -16.49
N ILE A 180 0.68 19.95 -16.60
CA ILE A 180 0.32 21.34 -16.28
C ILE A 180 -0.58 21.27 -15.03
N PRO A 181 -0.24 21.92 -13.91
CA PRO A 181 -0.93 21.74 -12.62
C PRO A 181 -2.45 21.94 -12.66
N SER A 182 -2.93 22.87 -13.51
CA SER A 182 -4.35 23.17 -13.66
C SER A 182 -5.11 22.24 -14.62
N GLU A 183 -4.38 21.38 -15.36
CA GLU A 183 -4.97 20.54 -16.39
C GLU A 183 -5.27 19.14 -15.85
N LYS A 184 -6.56 18.82 -15.81
CA LYS A 184 -7.08 17.54 -15.36
C LYS A 184 -8.04 16.95 -16.37
N ARG A 185 -8.18 15.64 -16.35
CA ARG A 185 -9.13 14.89 -17.15
C ARG A 185 -9.71 13.74 -16.34
N ILE A 186 -10.96 13.37 -16.63
CA ILE A 186 -11.62 12.22 -16.00
C ILE A 186 -10.83 10.95 -16.34
N GLU A 187 -10.41 10.22 -15.31
CA GLU A 187 -9.73 8.92 -15.35
C GLU A 187 -10.65 7.87 -14.74
N GLY A 188 -10.62 6.68 -15.29
CA GLY A 188 -11.43 5.57 -14.81
C GLY A 188 -12.68 5.33 -15.69
N PRO A 189 -13.58 4.41 -15.25
CA PRO A 189 -13.36 3.51 -14.11
C PRO A 189 -12.20 2.54 -14.35
N PHE A 190 -11.70 1.91 -13.30
CA PHE A 190 -10.65 0.91 -13.36
C PHE A 190 -10.95 -0.24 -12.40
N GLY A 191 -10.87 -1.48 -12.90
CA GLY A 191 -11.00 -2.66 -12.05
C GLY A 191 -9.82 -2.76 -11.10
N ASP A 192 -10.05 -2.43 -9.81
CA ASP A 192 -9.00 -2.20 -8.83
C ASP A 192 -8.83 -3.34 -7.83
N HIS A 193 -7.80 -3.24 -7.00
CA HIS A 193 -7.33 -4.28 -6.07
C HIS A 193 -8.31 -4.64 -4.94
N PHE A 194 -9.33 -3.82 -4.69
CA PHE A 194 -10.42 -4.19 -3.78
C PHE A 194 -11.44 -5.16 -4.40
N GLY A 195 -11.31 -5.47 -5.70
CA GLY A 195 -12.19 -6.39 -6.41
C GLY A 195 -13.45 -5.73 -6.98
N HIS A 196 -13.50 -4.41 -7.02
CA HIS A 196 -14.54 -3.62 -7.66
C HIS A 196 -13.93 -2.50 -8.51
N TYR A 197 -14.74 -1.88 -9.36
CA TYR A 197 -14.30 -0.72 -10.13
C TYR A 197 -14.10 0.49 -9.22
N SER A 198 -13.02 1.26 -9.47
CA SER A 198 -12.86 2.58 -8.89
C SER A 198 -13.86 3.56 -9.51
N LEU A 199 -14.20 4.61 -8.77
CA LEU A 199 -14.98 5.73 -9.32
C LEU A 199 -14.17 6.49 -10.36
N GLU A 200 -14.86 7.15 -11.28
CA GLU A 200 -14.28 8.16 -12.15
C GLU A 200 -13.96 9.42 -11.35
N ASP A 201 -12.77 10.00 -11.55
CA ASP A 201 -12.37 11.25 -10.90
C ASP A 201 -11.40 12.03 -11.81
N GLU A 202 -11.16 13.28 -11.48
CA GLU A 202 -10.25 14.15 -12.22
C GLU A 202 -8.80 13.98 -11.78
N TYR A 203 -7.94 13.55 -12.71
CA TYR A 203 -6.50 13.41 -12.49
C TYR A 203 -5.67 14.21 -13.49
N PRO A 204 -4.43 14.58 -13.11
CA PRO A 204 -3.52 15.31 -13.99
C PRO A 204 -3.25 14.57 -15.30
N VAL A 205 -3.08 15.34 -16.37
CA VAL A 205 -2.72 14.84 -17.71
C VAL A 205 -1.24 15.07 -17.96
N MET A 206 -0.56 14.02 -18.42
CA MET A 206 0.81 14.10 -18.92
C MET A 206 0.79 14.23 -20.44
N HIS A 207 1.41 15.28 -20.96
CA HIS A 207 1.68 15.47 -22.39
C HIS A 207 3.00 14.82 -22.77
N VAL A 208 2.94 13.87 -23.68
CA VAL A 208 4.10 13.06 -24.11
C VAL A 208 4.96 13.81 -25.12
N THR A 209 6.25 13.91 -24.86
CA THR A 209 7.23 14.60 -25.72
C THR A 209 8.20 13.64 -26.41
N ALA A 210 8.48 12.50 -25.80
CA ALA A 210 9.33 11.48 -26.41
C ALA A 210 9.00 10.08 -25.85
N ILE A 211 9.23 9.07 -26.67
CA ILE A 211 9.22 7.66 -26.27
C ILE A 211 10.52 7.01 -26.72
N THR A 212 11.23 6.40 -25.79
CA THR A 212 12.44 5.62 -26.06
C THR A 212 12.33 4.23 -25.49
N HIS A 213 13.04 3.25 -26.06
CA HIS A 213 13.00 1.87 -25.61
C HIS A 213 14.27 1.08 -25.93
N LYS A 214 14.40 -0.09 -25.32
CA LYS A 214 15.37 -1.13 -25.72
C LYS A 214 15.10 -1.60 -27.16
N LYS A 215 16.05 -2.29 -27.78
CA LYS A 215 15.82 -2.93 -29.07
C LYS A 215 14.73 -3.99 -29.01
N ASP A 216 14.77 -4.82 -27.96
CA ASP A 216 13.80 -5.88 -27.68
C ASP A 216 13.16 -5.60 -26.31
N PRO A 217 12.16 -4.71 -26.24
CA PRO A 217 11.55 -4.30 -25.00
C PRO A 217 10.45 -5.25 -24.55
N THR A 218 10.27 -5.36 -23.24
CA THR A 218 9.16 -6.08 -22.61
C THR A 218 8.37 -5.12 -21.74
N ILE A 219 7.04 -5.16 -21.83
CA ILE A 219 6.17 -4.42 -20.91
C ILE A 219 5.66 -5.39 -19.85
N PRO A 220 6.06 -5.23 -18.58
CA PRO A 220 5.40 -5.93 -17.50
C PRO A 220 4.03 -5.31 -17.25
N MET A 221 3.05 -6.16 -17.04
CA MET A 221 1.71 -5.72 -16.68
C MET A 221 1.05 -6.76 -15.78
N THR A 222 0.03 -6.37 -15.09
CA THR A 222 -0.78 -7.21 -14.25
C THR A 222 -2.25 -6.95 -14.53
N ILE A 223 -3.09 -7.91 -14.20
CA ILE A 223 -4.54 -7.74 -14.19
C ILE A 223 -4.93 -7.57 -12.73
N VAL A 224 -5.21 -6.33 -12.35
CA VAL A 224 -5.68 -5.99 -11.01
C VAL A 224 -7.13 -6.43 -10.85
N GLY A 225 -7.56 -6.85 -9.67
CA GLY A 225 -8.93 -7.31 -9.46
C GLY A 225 -9.17 -7.91 -8.08
N ILE A 226 -10.12 -8.86 -8.02
CA ILE A 226 -10.49 -9.52 -6.76
C ILE A 226 -9.28 -10.20 -6.10
N PRO A 227 -8.96 -9.90 -4.83
CA PRO A 227 -7.85 -10.53 -4.10
C PRO A 227 -7.98 -12.07 -4.02
N PRO A 228 -6.86 -12.81 -3.99
CA PRO A 228 -5.47 -12.33 -4.02
C PRO A 228 -4.97 -12.10 -5.46
N MET A 229 -4.39 -10.93 -5.69
CA MET A 229 -3.70 -10.56 -6.95
C MET A 229 -2.23 -10.20 -6.67
N GLU A 230 -1.52 -9.61 -7.64
CA GLU A 230 -0.08 -9.34 -7.55
C GLU A 230 0.31 -8.43 -6.39
N ASP A 231 -0.51 -7.45 -6.08
CA ASP A 231 -0.30 -6.46 -5.01
C ASP A 231 -0.26 -7.12 -3.63
N GLY A 232 -1.03 -8.19 -3.42
CA GLY A 232 -0.94 -8.99 -2.21
C GLY A 232 0.44 -9.63 -2.02
N TYR A 233 0.99 -10.25 -3.07
CA TYR A 233 2.34 -10.83 -3.03
C TYR A 233 3.43 -9.75 -2.89
N LEU A 234 3.24 -8.62 -3.57
CA LEU A 234 4.13 -7.47 -3.42
C LEU A 234 4.07 -6.92 -1.99
N GLY A 235 2.87 -6.81 -1.42
CA GLY A 235 2.65 -6.36 -0.04
C GLY A 235 3.29 -7.28 0.99
N GLU A 236 3.19 -8.61 0.83
CA GLU A 236 3.86 -9.58 1.71
C GLU A 236 5.39 -9.42 1.64
N ALA A 237 5.94 -9.32 0.43
CA ALA A 237 7.38 -9.13 0.24
C ALA A 237 7.89 -7.79 0.82
N ILE A 238 7.08 -6.73 0.72
CA ILE A 238 7.38 -5.43 1.36
C ILE A 238 7.34 -5.54 2.87
N GLY A 239 6.33 -6.20 3.43
CA GLY A 239 6.19 -6.44 4.86
C GLY A 239 7.44 -7.11 5.42
N ASP A 240 7.87 -8.22 4.81
CA ASP A 240 9.07 -8.94 5.21
C ASP A 240 10.35 -8.09 5.09
N ALA A 241 10.49 -7.33 4.00
CA ALA A 241 11.67 -6.49 3.76
C ALA A 241 11.76 -5.31 4.73
N LEU A 242 10.62 -4.70 5.10
CA LEU A 242 10.56 -3.49 5.94
C LEU A 242 10.27 -3.77 7.41
N LEU A 243 9.94 -5.00 7.80
CA LEU A 243 9.75 -5.39 9.21
C LEU A 243 10.92 -4.95 10.12
N PRO A 244 12.21 -5.02 9.72
CA PRO A 244 13.30 -4.49 10.53
C PRO A 244 13.22 -2.98 10.76
N VAL A 245 12.72 -2.20 9.80
CA VAL A 245 12.52 -0.75 9.94
C VAL A 245 11.39 -0.48 10.92
N LEU A 246 10.28 -1.22 10.78
CA LEU A 246 9.14 -1.14 11.68
C LEU A 246 9.55 -1.47 13.13
N LYS A 247 10.31 -2.55 13.34
CA LYS A 247 10.86 -2.92 14.66
C LYS A 247 11.84 -1.90 15.22
N PHE A 248 12.50 -1.12 14.36
CA PHE A 248 13.37 -0.04 14.82
C PHE A 248 12.56 1.12 15.41
N GLN A 249 11.44 1.47 14.81
CA GLN A 249 10.52 2.51 15.26
C GLN A 249 9.64 2.02 16.43
N HIS A 250 9.13 0.79 16.32
CA HIS A 250 8.22 0.14 17.27
C HIS A 250 8.87 -1.11 17.86
N ARG A 251 9.66 -0.93 18.92
CA ARG A 251 10.45 -2.03 19.53
C ARG A 251 9.61 -3.15 20.14
N ASP A 252 8.35 -2.89 20.36
CA ASP A 252 7.40 -3.84 20.93
C ASP A 252 6.88 -4.82 19.87
N VAL A 253 6.91 -4.44 18.59
CA VAL A 253 6.46 -5.28 17.47
C VAL A 253 7.43 -6.44 17.27
N ILE A 254 6.90 -7.65 17.29
CA ILE A 254 7.64 -8.89 17.02
C ILE A 254 7.46 -9.30 15.56
N ASP A 255 6.21 -9.30 15.05
CA ASP A 255 5.89 -9.64 13.69
C ASP A 255 4.59 -8.98 13.24
N THR A 256 4.35 -8.92 11.94
CA THR A 256 3.14 -8.36 11.34
C THR A 256 2.70 -9.19 10.15
N PHE A 257 1.40 -9.36 9.99
CA PHE A 257 0.80 -9.99 8.83
C PHE A 257 -0.41 -9.20 8.34
N LEU A 258 -0.45 -8.94 7.05
CA LEU A 258 -1.54 -8.29 6.35
C LEU A 258 -2.17 -9.31 5.41
N PRO A 259 -3.34 -9.91 5.74
CA PRO A 259 -3.96 -10.95 4.92
C PRO A 259 -4.32 -10.45 3.52
N LEU A 260 -4.00 -11.23 2.49
CA LEU A 260 -4.26 -10.88 1.10
C LEU A 260 -5.76 -10.74 0.82
N GLU A 261 -6.55 -11.57 1.46
CA GLU A 261 -8.01 -11.64 1.32
C GLU A 261 -8.72 -10.36 1.80
N THR A 262 -8.03 -9.54 2.59
CA THR A 262 -8.54 -8.26 3.08
C THR A 262 -8.04 -7.06 2.26
N GLY A 263 -7.51 -7.30 1.05
CA GLY A 263 -6.90 -6.26 0.23
C GLY A 263 -5.56 -5.79 0.80
N PHE A 264 -4.79 -6.71 1.40
CA PHE A 264 -3.41 -6.60 1.93
C PHE A 264 -3.09 -5.40 2.85
N HIS A 265 -3.91 -4.37 2.95
CA HIS A 265 -3.65 -3.21 3.80
C HIS A 265 -4.88 -2.74 4.61
N ASN A 266 -6.00 -3.46 4.61
CA ASN A 266 -7.16 -3.11 5.43
C ASN A 266 -7.07 -3.67 6.85
N LEU A 267 -6.46 -4.85 7.03
CA LEU A 267 -6.32 -5.56 8.30
C LEU A 267 -4.85 -5.86 8.56
N ALA A 268 -4.38 -5.57 9.76
CA ALA A 268 -3.09 -6.04 10.25
C ALA A 268 -3.26 -6.90 11.51
N ILE A 269 -2.61 -8.05 11.53
CA ILE A 269 -2.39 -8.87 12.72
C ILE A 269 -0.97 -8.60 13.19
N VAL A 270 -0.81 -8.21 14.45
CA VAL A 270 0.46 -7.74 15.01
C VAL A 270 0.79 -8.51 16.27
N SER A 271 1.84 -9.31 16.27
CA SER A 271 2.36 -9.87 17.51
C SER A 271 3.26 -8.85 18.21
N SER A 272 3.02 -8.64 19.49
CA SER A 272 3.63 -7.56 20.25
C SER A 272 3.98 -7.98 21.67
N LYS A 273 5.15 -7.55 22.12
CA LYS A 273 5.60 -7.75 23.50
C LYS A 273 4.91 -6.80 24.44
N GLN A 274 4.25 -7.36 25.46
CA GLN A 274 3.59 -6.57 26.51
C GLN A 274 4.50 -6.49 27.77
N ARG A 275 4.68 -5.26 28.30
CA ARG A 275 5.47 -4.98 29.50
C ARG A 275 4.70 -4.17 30.55
N PHE A 276 3.59 -3.59 30.14
CA PHE A 276 2.71 -2.79 31.00
C PHE A 276 1.28 -2.83 30.44
N PRO A 277 0.26 -2.55 31.26
CA PRO A 277 -1.13 -2.58 30.85
C PRO A 277 -1.41 -1.74 29.60
N ARG A 278 -2.19 -2.31 28.67
CA ARG A 278 -2.65 -1.61 27.45
C ARG A 278 -1.55 -1.16 26.49
N GLN A 279 -0.37 -1.76 26.56
CA GLN A 279 0.72 -1.46 25.62
C GLN A 279 0.34 -1.84 24.17
N ALA A 280 -0.49 -2.85 23.97
CA ALA A 280 -1.03 -3.25 22.67
C ALA A 280 -1.68 -2.06 21.94
N ARG A 281 -2.49 -1.28 22.65
CA ARG A 281 -3.17 -0.09 22.09
C ARG A 281 -2.18 0.99 21.67
N LYS A 282 -1.16 1.26 22.51
CA LYS A 282 -0.06 2.17 22.14
C LYS A 282 0.65 1.72 20.88
N THR A 283 0.90 0.41 20.73
CA THR A 283 1.55 -0.15 19.56
C THR A 283 0.68 0.01 18.31
N ALA A 284 -0.60 -0.35 18.39
CA ALA A 284 -1.55 -0.18 17.29
C ALA A 284 -1.71 1.28 16.86
N LEU A 285 -1.84 2.21 17.81
CA LEU A 285 -1.92 3.66 17.51
C LEU A 285 -0.65 4.18 16.84
N GLY A 286 0.52 3.67 17.24
CA GLY A 286 1.79 4.01 16.60
C GLY A 286 1.85 3.54 15.14
N LEU A 287 1.33 2.35 14.85
CA LEU A 287 1.26 1.81 13.49
C LEU A 287 0.26 2.61 12.63
N LEU A 288 -0.94 2.89 13.15
CA LEU A 288 -1.96 3.69 12.47
C LEU A 288 -1.55 5.14 12.19
N GLY A 289 -0.48 5.63 12.81
CA GLY A 289 0.12 6.94 12.55
C GLY A 289 1.37 6.90 11.66
N ALA A 290 1.75 5.74 11.11
CA ALA A 290 3.04 5.57 10.44
C ALA A 290 2.92 5.14 8.98
N GLY A 291 3.36 5.99 8.04
CA GLY A 291 3.46 5.68 6.61
C GLY A 291 2.18 5.08 6.04
N GLN A 292 2.28 4.04 5.22
CA GLN A 292 1.11 3.38 4.60
C GLN A 292 0.24 2.58 5.59
N MET A 293 0.75 2.27 6.80
CA MET A 293 -0.07 1.67 7.86
C MET A 293 -1.22 2.60 8.31
N MET A 294 -1.15 3.89 7.97
CA MET A 294 -2.26 4.82 8.23
C MET A 294 -3.55 4.46 7.48
N PHE A 295 -3.48 3.63 6.44
CA PHE A 295 -4.67 3.18 5.69
C PHE A 295 -5.37 1.97 6.30
N LEU A 296 -4.76 1.28 7.26
CA LEU A 296 -5.38 0.17 7.97
C LEU A 296 -6.73 0.58 8.56
N LYS A 297 -7.72 -0.29 8.39
CA LYS A 297 -9.05 -0.16 9.00
C LYS A 297 -9.13 -0.90 10.33
N VAL A 298 -8.48 -2.07 10.41
CA VAL A 298 -8.48 -2.92 11.60
C VAL A 298 -7.06 -3.32 11.97
N VAL A 299 -6.73 -3.20 13.26
CA VAL A 299 -5.48 -3.71 13.82
C VAL A 299 -5.82 -4.66 14.96
N ILE A 300 -5.43 -5.91 14.83
CA ILE A 300 -5.54 -6.91 15.89
C ILE A 300 -4.15 -7.12 16.49
N VAL A 301 -4.02 -6.87 17.78
CA VAL A 301 -2.76 -7.11 18.50
C VAL A 301 -2.86 -8.38 19.31
N VAL A 302 -1.91 -9.28 19.13
CA VAL A 302 -1.80 -10.56 19.84
C VAL A 302 -0.50 -10.65 20.63
N ASP A 303 -0.38 -11.63 21.51
CA ASP A 303 0.83 -11.88 22.32
C ASP A 303 2.07 -12.17 21.45
N GLU A 304 3.26 -11.96 22.02
CA GLU A 304 4.54 -12.10 21.31
C GLU A 304 4.80 -13.53 20.78
N GLU A 305 4.22 -14.55 21.40
CA GLU A 305 4.38 -15.95 21.01
C GLU A 305 3.37 -16.38 19.94
N HIS A 306 2.36 -15.59 19.66
CA HIS A 306 1.35 -15.93 18.65
C HIS A 306 1.89 -15.77 17.24
N PRO A 307 1.89 -16.84 16.40
CA PRO A 307 2.30 -16.73 15.01
C PRO A 307 1.25 -15.92 14.23
N VAL A 308 1.63 -14.77 13.67
CA VAL A 308 0.68 -13.82 13.03
C VAL A 308 -0.07 -14.41 11.83
N LYS A 309 0.42 -15.50 11.22
CA LYS A 309 -0.23 -16.21 10.11
C LYS A 309 -1.13 -17.37 10.58
N ASP A 310 -1.19 -17.65 11.88
CA ASP A 310 -2.08 -18.66 12.45
C ASP A 310 -3.46 -18.07 12.70
N LEU A 311 -4.34 -18.16 11.67
CA LEU A 311 -5.67 -17.59 11.73
C LEU A 311 -6.62 -18.38 12.65
N GLU A 312 -6.42 -19.70 12.82
CA GLU A 312 -7.21 -20.49 13.78
C GLU A 312 -6.87 -20.10 15.21
N GLY A 313 -5.58 -20.04 15.54
CA GLY A 313 -5.13 -19.56 16.85
C GLY A 313 -5.54 -18.11 17.11
N LEU A 314 -5.64 -17.26 16.06
CA LEU A 314 -6.17 -15.91 16.19
C LEU A 314 -7.62 -15.92 16.65
N LEU A 315 -8.47 -16.76 16.05
CA LEU A 315 -9.86 -16.88 16.47
C LEU A 315 -9.97 -17.37 17.92
N ASP A 316 -9.11 -18.31 18.35
CA ASP A 316 -9.04 -18.76 19.74
C ASP A 316 -8.60 -17.63 20.68
N ALA A 317 -7.67 -16.78 20.26
CA ALA A 317 -7.24 -15.62 21.04
C ALA A 317 -8.38 -14.57 21.16
N LEU A 318 -9.12 -14.32 20.09
CA LEU A 318 -10.29 -13.43 20.12
C LEU A 318 -11.37 -13.95 21.08
N ASP A 319 -11.68 -15.25 21.00
CA ASP A 319 -12.70 -15.88 21.87
C ASP A 319 -12.30 -15.85 23.35
N SER A 320 -11.02 -16.07 23.66
CA SER A 320 -10.55 -16.28 25.04
C SER A 320 -9.99 -15.04 25.73
N LYS A 321 -9.59 -14.02 24.98
CA LYS A 321 -8.86 -12.85 25.54
C LYS A 321 -9.59 -11.53 25.37
N VAL A 322 -10.42 -11.38 24.34
CA VAL A 322 -11.07 -10.09 24.04
C VAL A 322 -12.35 -9.93 24.84
N LYS A 323 -12.40 -8.90 25.68
CA LYS A 323 -13.57 -8.48 26.42
C LYS A 323 -14.22 -7.27 25.76
N ILE A 324 -15.42 -7.44 25.25
CA ILE A 324 -16.18 -6.40 24.57
C ILE A 324 -17.04 -5.64 25.59
N PRO A 325 -17.06 -4.30 25.54
CA PRO A 325 -16.36 -3.41 24.62
C PRO A 325 -14.95 -2.98 25.07
N GLU A 326 -14.47 -3.43 26.23
CA GLU A 326 -13.31 -2.89 26.92
C GLU A 326 -12.00 -3.04 26.15
N ASP A 327 -11.86 -4.09 25.32
CA ASP A 327 -10.67 -4.37 24.53
C ASP A 327 -10.76 -3.88 23.07
N LEU A 328 -11.84 -3.16 22.77
CA LEU A 328 -12.02 -2.49 21.49
C LEU A 328 -11.75 -1.00 21.60
N VAL A 329 -11.07 -0.43 20.59
CA VAL A 329 -10.91 1.01 20.45
C VAL A 329 -11.36 1.40 19.05
N VAL A 330 -12.43 2.20 18.97
CA VAL A 330 -12.92 2.77 17.71
C VAL A 330 -12.39 4.20 17.57
N LEU A 331 -11.67 4.45 16.49
CA LEU A 331 -11.18 5.77 16.12
C LEU A 331 -12.02 6.29 14.96
N ARG A 332 -12.79 7.35 15.21
CA ARG A 332 -13.72 7.89 14.23
C ARG A 332 -13.06 8.94 13.34
N GLY A 333 -13.47 8.97 12.06
CA GLY A 333 -13.09 10.02 11.13
C GLY A 333 -11.60 10.06 10.81
N MET A 334 -10.97 8.89 10.65
CA MET A 334 -9.54 8.76 10.37
C MET A 334 -9.28 8.70 8.86
N VAL A 335 -8.03 9.00 8.46
CA VAL A 335 -7.58 8.89 7.07
C VAL A 335 -7.78 7.48 6.53
N ALA A 336 -8.32 7.40 5.31
CA ALA A 336 -8.52 6.17 4.57
C ALA A 336 -7.81 6.20 3.21
N ASP A 337 -7.69 5.03 2.59
CA ASP A 337 -7.26 4.92 1.21
C ASP A 337 -8.34 5.51 0.29
N SER A 338 -7.93 6.30 -0.71
CA SER A 338 -8.83 6.91 -1.69
C SER A 338 -9.56 5.89 -2.57
N LEU A 339 -9.07 4.66 -2.63
CA LEU A 339 -9.68 3.56 -3.39
C LEU A 339 -10.65 2.72 -2.55
N ALA A 340 -10.76 2.99 -1.24
CA ALA A 340 -11.66 2.28 -0.34
C ALA A 340 -13.02 2.97 -0.27
N HIS A 341 -13.89 2.70 -1.24
CA HIS A 341 -15.22 3.34 -1.39
C HIS A 341 -16.29 2.81 -0.42
N THR A 342 -15.90 2.27 0.75
CA THR A 342 -16.83 1.74 1.75
C THR A 342 -17.21 2.76 2.83
N SER A 343 -16.93 4.03 2.63
CA SER A 343 -17.33 5.14 3.50
C SER A 343 -18.21 6.13 2.75
N PRO A 344 -19.18 6.75 3.43
CA PRO A 344 -19.95 7.84 2.85
C PRO A 344 -19.14 9.15 2.69
N TRP A 345 -17.92 9.19 3.20
CA TRP A 345 -17.01 10.33 3.10
C TRP A 345 -15.74 9.96 2.36
N ASP A 346 -15.32 10.80 1.44
CA ASP A 346 -14.09 10.60 0.68
C ASP A 346 -12.86 10.60 1.60
N ASN A 347 -12.02 9.57 1.45
CA ASN A 347 -10.75 9.43 2.17
C ASN A 347 -10.86 9.41 3.71
N ILE A 348 -12.03 9.11 4.26
CA ILE A 348 -12.28 9.06 5.70
C ILE A 348 -12.95 7.73 6.06
N HIS A 349 -12.42 7.04 7.06
CA HIS A 349 -12.97 5.83 7.64
C HIS A 349 -12.87 5.83 9.16
N ASP A 350 -13.74 5.07 9.80
CA ASP A 350 -13.51 4.66 11.19
C ASP A 350 -12.47 3.53 11.21
N LYS A 351 -11.69 3.46 12.29
CA LYS A 351 -10.69 2.40 12.51
C LYS A 351 -11.00 1.64 13.78
N LEU A 352 -10.68 0.35 13.78
CA LEU A 352 -10.87 -0.54 14.92
C LEU A 352 -9.52 -1.11 15.38
N ILE A 353 -9.23 -0.97 16.66
CA ILE A 353 -8.15 -1.71 17.32
C ILE A 353 -8.79 -2.77 18.20
N ILE A 354 -8.32 -4.01 18.09
CA ILE A 354 -8.70 -5.15 18.93
C ILE A 354 -7.47 -5.56 19.73
N ASP A 355 -7.55 -5.45 21.04
CA ASP A 355 -6.53 -5.91 21.96
C ASP A 355 -6.80 -7.35 22.36
N ALA A 356 -6.17 -8.29 21.66
CA ALA A 356 -6.28 -9.73 21.91
C ALA A 356 -5.04 -10.26 22.65
N THR A 357 -4.39 -9.41 23.45
CA THR A 357 -3.25 -9.81 24.27
C THR A 357 -3.70 -10.28 25.65
N THR A 358 -2.88 -11.12 26.26
CA THR A 358 -3.07 -11.50 27.67
C THR A 358 -2.90 -10.27 28.56
N PRO A 359 -3.86 -9.94 29.44
CA PRO A 359 -3.72 -8.81 30.35
C PRO A 359 -2.44 -8.91 31.18
N SER A 360 -1.65 -7.83 31.18
CA SER A 360 -0.43 -7.76 31.99
C SER A 360 -0.77 -7.51 33.47
N GLU A 361 0.19 -7.75 34.35
CA GLU A 361 0.02 -7.47 35.78
C GLU A 361 -0.41 -6.01 36.01
N GLY A 362 -1.45 -5.84 36.82
CA GLY A 362 -2.05 -4.53 37.12
C GLY A 362 -3.08 -4.04 36.10
N ASP A 363 -3.44 -4.83 35.09
CA ASP A 363 -4.53 -4.47 34.19
C ASP A 363 -5.89 -4.60 34.92
N PRO A 364 -6.70 -3.52 34.98
CA PRO A 364 -7.94 -3.51 35.74
C PRO A 364 -9.09 -4.30 35.08
N ILE A 365 -8.97 -4.65 33.78
CA ILE A 365 -10.07 -5.26 33.03
C ILE A 365 -10.06 -6.78 33.15
N GLY A 366 -8.89 -7.41 33.12
CA GLY A 366 -8.75 -8.86 33.19
C GLY A 366 -9.27 -9.59 31.96
N LEU A 367 -9.27 -10.93 31.99
CA LEU A 367 -9.80 -11.77 30.92
C LEU A 367 -11.35 -11.80 30.92
N PRO A 368 -12.00 -12.08 29.78
CA PRO A 368 -13.43 -12.32 29.73
C PRO A 368 -13.79 -13.56 30.55
N ALA A 369 -15.00 -13.57 31.11
CA ALA A 369 -15.58 -14.81 31.60
C ALA A 369 -15.80 -15.78 30.42
N GLU A 370 -15.81 -17.11 30.69
CA GLU A 370 -16.12 -18.09 29.65
C GLU A 370 -17.40 -17.69 28.89
N THR A 371 -17.25 -17.40 27.60
CA THR A 371 -18.34 -16.98 26.72
C THR A 371 -18.78 -18.16 25.89
N SER A 372 -20.08 -18.53 26.02
CA SER A 372 -20.74 -19.40 25.05
C SER A 372 -21.26 -18.56 23.87
N ALA A 373 -21.24 -19.12 22.66
CA ALA A 373 -21.88 -18.49 21.50
C ALA A 373 -23.34 -18.13 21.85
N SER A 374 -23.71 -16.87 21.74
CA SER A 374 -25.01 -16.39 22.12
C SER A 374 -25.98 -16.47 20.93
N GLU A 375 -26.87 -17.46 20.94
CA GLU A 375 -27.98 -17.54 19.96
C GLU A 375 -28.83 -16.26 19.96
N SER A 376 -28.95 -15.58 21.11
CA SER A 376 -29.70 -14.34 21.21
C SER A 376 -29.11 -13.22 20.36
N LEU A 377 -27.77 -13.16 20.16
CA LEU A 377 -27.11 -12.20 19.27
C LEU A 377 -27.44 -12.50 17.79
N ALA A 378 -27.44 -13.77 17.39
CA ALA A 378 -27.84 -14.17 16.04
C ALA A 378 -29.31 -13.83 15.74
N ILE A 379 -30.21 -14.04 16.71
CA ILE A 379 -31.62 -13.65 16.59
C ILE A 379 -31.75 -12.13 16.47
N SER A 380 -31.02 -11.36 17.28
CA SER A 380 -31.06 -9.91 17.23
C SER A 380 -30.49 -9.38 15.88
N ALA A 381 -29.43 -9.99 15.38
CA ALA A 381 -28.88 -9.64 14.08
C ALA A 381 -29.84 -9.97 12.94
N SER A 382 -30.58 -11.09 13.01
CA SER A 382 -31.58 -11.48 12.01
C SER A 382 -32.82 -10.56 12.00
N ALA A 383 -32.99 -9.71 13.00
CA ALA A 383 -34.06 -8.72 13.07
C ALA A 383 -33.68 -7.39 12.41
N ILE A 384 -32.44 -7.23 11.94
CA ILE A 384 -31.97 -6.04 11.22
C ILE A 384 -32.50 -6.11 9.78
N ASP A 385 -33.01 -4.99 9.28
CA ASP A 385 -33.53 -4.89 7.91
C ASP A 385 -32.41 -5.21 6.89
N GLY A 386 -32.73 -5.98 5.86
CA GLY A 386 -31.77 -6.49 4.88
C GLY A 386 -30.95 -7.71 5.32
N VAL A 387 -31.08 -8.20 6.55
CA VAL A 387 -30.43 -9.43 7.01
C VAL A 387 -31.36 -10.63 6.76
N VAL A 388 -30.94 -11.53 5.89
CA VAL A 388 -31.67 -12.79 5.59
C VAL A 388 -31.42 -13.84 6.65
N GLN A 389 -30.17 -13.96 7.09
CA GLN A 389 -29.77 -14.95 8.10
C GLN A 389 -28.56 -14.44 8.88
N ALA A 390 -28.58 -14.67 10.19
CA ALA A 390 -27.42 -14.53 11.04
C ALA A 390 -27.15 -15.81 11.80
N ARG A 391 -25.91 -16.25 11.90
CA ARG A 391 -25.51 -17.48 12.59
C ARG A 391 -24.18 -17.26 13.31
N MET A 392 -24.17 -17.59 14.60
CA MET A 392 -22.92 -17.67 15.36
C MET A 392 -22.11 -18.88 14.88
N MET A 393 -20.87 -18.64 14.49
CA MET A 393 -19.92 -19.70 14.16
C MET A 393 -19.02 -20.02 15.35
N ARG A 394 -18.66 -18.98 16.11
CA ARG A 394 -17.84 -19.01 17.31
C ARG A 394 -18.31 -17.88 18.25
N PRO A 395 -17.92 -17.87 19.54
CA PRO A 395 -18.25 -16.78 20.46
C PRO A 395 -17.93 -15.38 19.95
N SER A 396 -16.82 -15.23 19.23
CA SER A 396 -16.38 -13.95 18.64
C SER A 396 -16.76 -13.77 17.17
N MET A 397 -17.39 -14.75 16.52
CA MET A 397 -17.62 -14.75 15.08
C MET A 397 -19.07 -15.04 14.71
N MET A 398 -19.71 -14.09 14.05
CA MET A 398 -21.04 -14.23 13.47
C MET A 398 -20.96 -14.12 11.95
N VAL A 399 -21.62 -15.02 11.23
CA VAL A 399 -21.83 -14.91 9.78
C VAL A 399 -23.22 -14.36 9.54
N ILE A 400 -23.29 -13.28 8.79
CA ILE A 400 -24.53 -12.60 8.41
C ILE A 400 -24.68 -12.71 6.89
N THR A 401 -25.85 -13.21 6.46
CA THR A 401 -26.24 -13.22 5.05
C THR A 401 -27.20 -12.07 4.82
N THR A 402 -26.90 -11.21 3.88
CA THR A 402 -27.75 -10.10 3.47
C THR A 402 -28.34 -10.39 2.09
N GLU A 403 -29.55 -9.92 1.83
CA GLU A 403 -30.15 -9.94 0.51
C GLU A 403 -29.84 -8.61 -0.16
N VAL A 404 -29.29 -8.71 -1.38
CA VAL A 404 -29.03 -7.53 -2.20
C VAL A 404 -29.85 -7.71 -3.47
N GLU A 405 -30.87 -6.88 -3.67
CA GLU A 405 -31.67 -6.90 -4.89
C GLU A 405 -30.88 -6.34 -6.08
N GLY A 406 -30.65 -7.21 -7.08
CA GLY A 406 -29.94 -6.84 -8.32
C GLY A 406 -28.42 -6.93 -8.21
N SER A 407 -27.73 -6.44 -9.21
CA SER A 407 -26.29 -6.08 -9.08
C SER A 407 -26.26 -4.72 -8.39
N PRO A 408 -25.95 -4.64 -7.10
CA PRO A 408 -26.01 -3.38 -6.40
C PRO A 408 -25.03 -2.40 -7.04
N SER A 409 -25.43 -1.12 -7.11
CA SER A 409 -24.47 -0.06 -7.36
C SER A 409 -23.37 -0.13 -6.28
N PRO A 410 -22.18 0.38 -6.52
CA PRO A 410 -21.15 0.49 -5.48
C PRO A 410 -21.69 1.13 -4.19
N GLU A 411 -22.61 2.09 -4.31
CA GLU A 411 -23.25 2.80 -3.19
C GLU A 411 -24.19 1.88 -2.39
N GLU A 412 -25.04 1.09 -3.06
CA GLU A 412 -25.96 0.14 -2.39
C GLU A 412 -25.21 -1.01 -1.73
N SER A 413 -24.13 -1.50 -2.35
CA SER A 413 -23.22 -2.48 -1.73
C SER A 413 -22.53 -1.89 -0.50
N MET A 414 -22.18 -0.61 -0.51
CA MET A 414 -21.59 0.10 0.61
C MET A 414 -22.58 0.28 1.77
N GLU A 415 -23.83 0.55 1.49
CA GLU A 415 -24.87 0.70 2.51
C GLU A 415 -25.11 -0.66 3.23
N ALA A 416 -25.21 -1.77 2.51
CA ALA A 416 -25.33 -3.11 3.06
C ALA A 416 -24.12 -3.50 3.93
N VAL A 417 -22.90 -3.18 3.53
CA VAL A 417 -21.68 -3.48 4.28
C VAL A 417 -21.51 -2.57 5.49
N SER A 418 -21.91 -1.30 5.43
CA SER A 418 -21.82 -0.38 6.58
C SER A 418 -22.73 -0.79 7.74
N TYR A 419 -23.88 -1.41 7.45
CA TYR A 419 -24.78 -1.97 8.47
C TYR A 419 -24.24 -3.26 9.10
N THR A 420 -23.41 -4.03 8.41
CA THR A 420 -22.84 -5.29 8.94
C THR A 420 -21.67 -5.09 9.89
N HIS A 421 -21.10 -3.89 9.99
CA HIS A 421 -19.85 -3.71 10.68
C HIS A 421 -19.90 -3.13 12.07
N LEU A 422 -21.00 -2.61 12.61
CA LEU A 422 -21.03 -2.05 13.98
C LEU A 422 -22.44 -1.70 14.48
N THR A 423 -23.24 -2.70 14.80
CA THR A 423 -24.18 -2.50 15.91
C THR A 423 -23.71 -3.29 17.11
N LEU A 424 -22.68 -2.79 17.78
CA LEU A 424 -22.54 -3.06 19.20
C LEU A 424 -23.80 -2.50 19.87
N PRO A 425 -24.52 -3.26 20.72
CA PRO A 425 -25.66 -2.73 21.41
C PRO A 425 -25.18 -1.59 22.29
N THR A 426 -25.45 -0.35 21.87
CA THR A 426 -25.46 0.77 22.80
C THR A 426 -26.60 0.48 23.76
N LYS A 427 -26.26 0.00 24.96
CA LYS A 427 -27.23 0.02 26.06
C LYS A 427 -27.77 1.43 26.20
N ALA A 428 -29.10 1.56 26.02
CA ALA A 428 -29.85 2.68 26.53
C ALA A 428 -29.69 2.81 28.04
#